data_aef4fb3e858e57bff09a3f456f12ea9c
#
_entry.id   aef4fb3e858e57bff09a3f456f12ea9c
#
_cell.length_a   1.000
_cell.length_b   1.000
_cell.length_c   1.000
_cell.angle_alpha   90.00
_cell.angle_beta   90.00
_cell.angle_gamma   90.00
#
_symmetry.space_group_name_H-M   'P 1'
#
loop_
_entity.id
_entity.type
_entity.pdbx_description
1 polymer ?
#
loop_
_entity_poly.entity_id
_entity_poly.type
_entity_poly.pdbx_seq_one_letter_code
_entity_poly.pdbx_strand_id
1 'polypeptide(L)'
;VIDLLYTNLVSARLDKFKRIKEGTYNFRCPYCGDSQKYKNKARGYLFQKKAGLIYKCHNCGVGRSFANFLKDQASDLYDEYIMERYKAGTTAKKGVHGGFNVPEPKLDFDKPTFKKKGELQDIRSLNISHPAKKYIVGRKIPEKYFSDLYYVDEFCTWVNTQKPTFTNVNKDHPRVIIPFIDEKGEWFGFQGRSLDVRDKLRYITVMLDDSRTKVFGLNRVDFKKTVYITEGPFDSLFIDNAIAMAGAD
;
A
#
# COMPACT_ATOMS: atom_id res chain seq x y z
N VAL A 1 6.59 17.38 1.90
CA VAL A 1 5.12 17.53 1.87
C VAL A 1 4.45 16.33 2.55
N ILE A 2 4.71 15.09 2.14
CA ILE A 2 4.07 13.86 2.68
C ILE A 2 4.31 13.72 4.20
N ASP A 3 5.56 13.85 4.66
CA ASP A 3 5.89 13.75 6.11
C ASP A 3 5.12 14.76 6.95
N LEU A 4 4.91 15.98 6.43
CA LEU A 4 4.16 17.03 7.13
C LEU A 4 2.66 16.69 7.23
N LEU A 5 2.08 16.17 6.14
CA LEU A 5 0.68 15.72 6.11
C LEU A 5 0.44 14.66 7.19
N TYR A 6 1.26 13.60 7.19
CA TYR A 6 1.10 12.50 8.14
C TYR A 6 1.50 12.89 9.57
N THR A 7 2.37 13.89 9.75
CA THR A 7 2.61 14.49 11.08
C THR A 7 1.34 15.15 11.62
N ASN A 8 0.61 15.88 10.78
CA ASN A 8 -0.65 16.50 11.18
C ASN A 8 -1.73 15.44 11.49
N LEU A 9 -1.82 14.37 10.69
CA LEU A 9 -2.79 13.30 10.92
C LEU A 9 -2.51 12.56 12.24
N VAL A 10 -1.25 12.21 12.53
CA VAL A 10 -0.90 11.49 13.76
C VAL A 10 -0.94 12.41 14.99
N SER A 11 -0.89 13.73 14.82
CA SER A 11 -0.84 14.69 15.93
C SER A 11 -2.03 14.57 16.90
N ALA A 12 -3.22 14.22 16.37
CA ALA A 12 -4.43 14.04 17.16
C ALA A 12 -4.34 12.86 18.16
N ARG A 13 -3.43 11.92 17.91
CA ARG A 13 -3.20 10.73 18.75
C ARG A 13 -2.04 10.91 19.74
N LEU A 14 -1.35 12.06 19.69
CA LEU A 14 -0.16 12.35 20.50
C LEU A 14 -0.49 13.32 21.64
N ASP A 15 -0.31 12.88 22.88
CA ASP A 15 -0.56 13.70 24.06
C ASP A 15 0.36 14.93 24.10
N LYS A 16 -0.22 16.11 24.30
CA LYS A 16 0.49 17.41 24.39
C LYS A 16 1.30 17.78 23.14
N PHE A 17 0.80 17.41 21.99
CA PHE A 17 1.44 17.77 20.72
C PHE A 17 1.52 19.28 20.54
N LYS A 18 2.72 19.78 20.23
CA LYS A 18 3.01 21.20 19.97
C LYS A 18 3.98 21.34 18.81
N ARG A 19 3.71 22.27 17.91
CA ARG A 19 4.69 22.73 16.94
C ARG A 19 5.61 23.74 17.61
N ILE A 20 6.92 23.47 17.64
CA ILE A 20 7.94 24.38 18.22
C ILE A 20 8.44 25.34 17.15
N LYS A 21 8.78 24.83 15.99
CA LYS A 21 9.16 25.56 14.79
C LYS A 21 8.85 24.74 13.56
N GLU A 22 9.12 25.27 12.38
CA GLU A 22 8.94 24.51 11.15
C GLU A 22 9.74 23.20 11.17
N GLY A 23 9.09 22.08 10.84
CA GLY A 23 9.69 20.75 10.86
C GLY A 23 10.11 20.24 12.24
N THR A 24 9.69 20.89 13.35
CA THR A 24 10.01 20.42 14.71
C THR A 24 8.78 20.46 15.62
N TYR A 25 8.46 19.32 16.18
CA TYR A 25 7.30 19.11 17.05
C TYR A 25 7.72 18.47 18.36
N ASN A 26 7.01 18.80 19.43
CA ASN A 26 7.21 18.25 20.76
C ASN A 26 5.90 17.66 21.28
N PHE A 27 5.98 16.53 21.96
CA PHE A 27 4.85 15.86 22.56
C PHE A 27 5.30 14.89 23.64
N ARG A 28 4.37 14.39 24.42
CA ARG A 28 4.64 13.37 25.43
C ARG A 28 5.05 12.07 24.75
N CYS A 29 6.14 11.46 25.24
CA CYS A 29 6.66 10.24 24.63
C CYS A 29 5.65 9.09 24.72
N PRO A 30 5.18 8.51 23.61
CA PRO A 30 4.23 7.41 23.65
C PRO A 30 4.87 6.07 24.08
N TYR A 31 6.19 5.97 24.07
CA TYR A 31 6.90 4.74 24.47
C TYR A 31 7.15 4.65 25.99
N CYS A 32 7.53 5.73 26.62
CA CYS A 32 7.84 5.72 28.06
C CYS A 32 6.86 6.54 28.91
N GLY A 33 5.91 7.23 28.30
CA GLY A 33 4.98 8.09 29.00
C GLY A 33 5.61 9.29 29.73
N ASP A 34 6.90 9.60 29.42
CA ASP A 34 7.67 10.61 30.13
C ASP A 34 7.69 10.40 31.67
N SER A 35 7.58 11.46 32.44
CA SER A 35 7.57 11.39 33.91
C SER A 35 6.18 11.08 34.44
N GLN A 36 6.04 10.02 35.23
CA GLN A 36 4.78 9.71 35.91
C GLN A 36 4.47 10.72 37.02
N LYS A 37 5.53 11.26 37.67
CA LYS A 37 5.41 12.27 38.74
C LYS A 37 4.99 13.64 38.20
N TYR A 38 5.49 14.01 37.02
CA TYR A 38 5.23 15.32 36.42
C TYR A 38 4.50 15.16 35.07
N LYS A 39 3.17 15.09 35.11
CA LYS A 39 2.31 14.87 33.93
C LYS A 39 2.40 15.96 32.85
N ASN A 40 3.00 17.11 33.15
CA ASN A 40 3.22 18.22 32.22
C ASN A 40 4.51 18.11 31.40
N LYS A 41 5.38 17.14 31.68
CA LYS A 41 6.61 16.93 30.89
C LYS A 41 6.29 16.30 29.54
N ALA A 42 6.92 16.83 28.48
CA ALA A 42 6.85 16.33 27.10
C ALA A 42 8.27 16.33 26.52
N ARG A 43 8.86 15.15 26.31
CA ARG A 43 10.27 14.96 25.90
C ARG A 43 10.43 14.14 24.63
N GLY A 44 9.31 13.81 23.97
CA GLY A 44 9.30 13.27 22.63
C GLY A 44 9.38 14.39 21.60
N TYR A 45 10.21 14.22 20.58
CA TYR A 45 10.39 15.19 19.51
C TYR A 45 10.33 14.50 18.14
N LEU A 46 9.59 15.09 17.20
CA LEU A 46 9.76 14.88 15.78
C LEU A 46 10.52 16.07 15.20
N PHE A 47 11.56 15.81 14.43
CA PHE A 47 12.34 16.87 13.80
C PHE A 47 12.97 16.42 12.48
N GLN A 48 13.16 17.40 11.59
CA GLN A 48 13.73 17.19 10.27
C GLN A 48 15.24 16.91 10.34
N LYS A 49 15.70 15.85 9.67
CA LYS A 49 17.10 15.59 9.34
C LYS A 49 17.26 15.39 7.83
N LYS A 50 18.52 15.31 7.34
CA LYS A 50 18.85 15.11 5.90
C LYS A 50 18.12 13.91 5.27
N ALA A 51 17.80 12.87 6.03
CA ALA A 51 17.15 11.65 5.57
C ALA A 51 15.62 11.63 5.77
N GLY A 52 15.00 12.73 6.21
CA GLY A 52 13.57 12.83 6.51
C GLY A 52 13.28 13.14 7.97
N LEU A 53 12.03 13.03 8.36
CA LEU A 53 11.58 13.28 9.73
C LEU A 53 12.00 12.12 10.66
N ILE A 54 12.48 12.44 11.86
CA ILE A 54 12.96 11.47 12.85
C ILE A 54 12.28 11.76 14.18
N TYR A 55 11.84 10.70 14.86
CA TYR A 55 11.42 10.75 16.26
C TYR A 55 12.61 10.47 17.19
N LYS A 56 12.70 11.21 18.30
CA LYS A 56 13.59 10.93 19.43
C LYS A 56 12.97 11.39 20.75
N CYS A 57 13.08 10.53 21.77
CA CYS A 57 12.75 10.88 23.14
C CYS A 57 14.01 11.20 23.95
N HIS A 58 14.03 12.35 24.63
CA HIS A 58 15.14 12.74 25.51
C HIS A 58 15.05 12.14 26.93
N ASN A 59 13.98 11.40 27.24
CA ASN A 59 13.83 10.70 28.52
C ASN A 59 14.30 9.25 28.44
N CYS A 60 13.76 8.46 27.51
CA CYS A 60 14.11 7.03 27.38
C CYS A 60 15.13 6.74 26.27
N GLY A 61 15.55 7.74 25.50
CA GLY A 61 16.54 7.59 24.44
C GLY A 61 16.03 6.93 23.16
N VAL A 62 14.78 6.44 23.13
CA VAL A 62 14.21 5.79 21.93
C VAL A 62 14.26 6.74 20.75
N GLY A 63 14.83 6.25 19.63
CA GLY A 63 14.85 6.91 18.33
C GLY A 63 14.17 6.04 17.27
N ARG A 64 13.41 6.65 16.37
CA ARG A 64 12.71 5.99 15.26
C ARG A 64 12.77 6.86 14.01
N SER A 65 12.85 6.23 12.83
CA SER A 65 12.45 6.92 11.61
C SER A 65 10.96 7.25 11.66
N PHE A 66 10.50 8.25 10.91
CA PHE A 66 9.09 8.64 10.91
C PHE A 66 8.17 7.48 10.49
N ALA A 67 8.59 6.69 9.49
CA ALA A 67 7.86 5.50 9.07
C ALA A 67 7.68 4.49 10.22
N ASN A 68 8.77 4.17 10.95
CA ASN A 68 8.69 3.25 12.09
C ASN A 68 7.89 3.84 13.25
N PHE A 69 7.95 5.16 13.45
CA PHE A 69 7.14 5.84 14.44
C PHE A 69 5.65 5.73 14.12
N LEU A 70 5.24 5.95 12.85
CA LEU A 70 3.87 5.74 12.41
C LEU A 70 3.42 4.29 12.58
N LYS A 71 4.27 3.34 12.21
CA LYS A 71 3.99 1.92 12.39
C LYS A 71 3.69 1.55 13.83
N ASP A 72 4.44 2.14 14.78
CA ASP A 72 4.30 1.86 16.21
C ASP A 72 3.08 2.56 16.83
N GLN A 73 2.68 3.75 16.33
CA GLN A 73 1.67 4.62 16.95
C GLN A 73 0.34 4.71 16.19
N ALA A 74 0.36 4.40 14.90
CA ALA A 74 -0.79 4.55 14.00
C ALA A 74 -0.59 3.66 12.77
N SER A 75 -0.79 2.36 12.93
CA SER A 75 -0.53 1.37 11.87
C SER A 75 -1.38 1.61 10.60
N ASP A 76 -2.61 2.10 10.78
CA ASP A 76 -3.49 2.53 9.71
C ASP A 76 -2.86 3.66 8.86
N LEU A 77 -2.34 4.70 9.51
CA LEU A 77 -1.64 5.80 8.81
C LEU A 77 -0.29 5.36 8.23
N TYR A 78 0.34 4.33 8.80
CA TYR A 78 1.61 3.82 8.28
C TYR A 78 1.46 3.24 6.88
N ASP A 79 0.45 2.43 6.64
CA ASP A 79 0.23 1.77 5.36
C ASP A 79 -0.09 2.79 4.26
N GLU A 80 -0.93 3.78 4.57
CA GLU A 80 -1.20 4.90 3.68
C GLU A 80 0.06 5.74 3.40
N TYR A 81 0.82 6.07 4.44
CA TYR A 81 2.07 6.83 4.32
C TYR A 81 3.09 6.12 3.41
N ILE A 82 3.25 4.82 3.56
CA ILE A 82 4.17 4.04 2.70
C ILE A 82 3.68 4.02 1.26
N MET A 83 2.36 3.90 1.06
CA MET A 83 1.76 3.94 -0.28
C MET A 83 1.97 5.30 -0.95
N GLU A 84 1.72 6.39 -0.24
CA GLU A 84 1.92 7.75 -0.76
C GLU A 84 3.40 8.02 -1.10
N ARG A 85 4.31 7.57 -0.25
CA ARG A 85 5.75 7.66 -0.55
C ARG A 85 6.17 6.82 -1.75
N TYR A 86 5.57 5.67 -1.93
CA TYR A 86 5.81 4.82 -3.09
C TYR A 86 5.31 5.52 -4.38
N LYS A 87 4.07 6.02 -4.38
CA LYS A 87 3.50 6.78 -5.51
C LYS A 87 4.39 7.97 -5.90
N ALA A 88 4.92 8.67 -4.91
CA ALA A 88 5.82 9.80 -5.11
C ALA A 88 7.27 9.42 -5.46
N GLY A 89 7.59 8.12 -5.58
CA GLY A 89 8.94 7.62 -5.88
C GLY A 89 9.97 7.83 -4.77
N THR A 90 9.54 8.11 -3.54
CA THR A 90 10.43 8.45 -2.41
C THR A 90 10.79 7.28 -1.51
N THR A 91 10.35 6.06 -1.81
CA THR A 91 10.65 4.85 -1.01
C THR A 91 12.00 4.20 -1.34
N ALA A 92 12.68 4.62 -2.40
CA ALA A 92 14.01 4.13 -2.74
C ALA A 92 15.10 4.86 -1.96
N LYS A 93 16.14 4.12 -1.55
CA LYS A 93 17.29 4.57 -0.78
C LYS A 93 17.89 5.88 -1.30
N LYS A 94 18.14 6.81 -0.35
CA LYS A 94 18.90 8.06 -0.42
C LYS A 94 18.25 9.23 -1.16
N GLY A 95 17.98 10.24 -0.34
CA GLY A 95 17.43 11.53 -0.59
C GLY A 95 18.03 12.33 -1.73
N VAL A 96 17.14 13.00 -2.44
CA VAL A 96 17.37 14.33 -3.00
C VAL A 96 16.09 15.11 -2.75
N HIS A 97 16.20 16.20 -2.01
CA HIS A 97 15.13 17.19 -1.90
C HIS A 97 15.10 18.02 -3.20
N GLY A 98 14.12 17.73 -4.04
CA GLY A 98 13.69 18.63 -5.10
C GLY A 98 12.25 19.02 -4.81
N GLY A 99 11.99 20.32 -4.67
CA GLY A 99 10.62 20.83 -4.55
C GLY A 99 9.86 20.52 -5.84
N PHE A 100 8.84 19.67 -5.75
CA PHE A 100 7.94 19.43 -6.86
C PHE A 100 6.64 20.20 -6.62
N ASN A 101 6.37 21.12 -7.54
CA ASN A 101 5.03 21.66 -7.74
C ASN A 101 4.16 20.50 -8.25
N VAL A 102 3.35 19.91 -7.38
CA VAL A 102 2.36 18.92 -7.79
C VAL A 102 1.15 19.70 -8.30
N PRO A 103 0.81 19.63 -9.60
CA PRO A 103 -0.48 20.16 -10.05
C PRO A 103 -1.59 19.39 -9.33
N GLU A 104 -2.59 20.10 -8.83
CA GLU A 104 -3.78 19.47 -8.24
C GLU A 104 -4.35 18.45 -9.25
N PRO A 105 -4.59 17.19 -8.82
CA PRO A 105 -5.19 16.23 -9.71
C PRO A 105 -6.57 16.71 -10.10
N LYS A 106 -6.78 16.97 -11.38
CA LYS A 106 -8.14 17.12 -11.93
C LYS A 106 -8.81 15.76 -11.76
N LEU A 107 -9.75 15.68 -10.83
CA LEU A 107 -10.60 14.52 -10.66
C LEU A 107 -11.52 14.44 -11.88
N ASP A 108 -11.15 13.61 -12.84
CA ASP A 108 -12.00 13.24 -13.95
C ASP A 108 -12.89 12.09 -13.47
N PHE A 109 -14.19 12.37 -13.35
CA PHE A 109 -15.19 11.44 -12.79
C PHE A 109 -15.70 10.41 -13.79
N ASP A 110 -15.08 10.29 -14.96
CA ASP A 110 -15.36 9.17 -15.84
C ASP A 110 -14.88 7.87 -15.18
N LYS A 111 -15.84 6.99 -14.88
CA LYS A 111 -15.53 5.67 -14.31
C LYS A 111 -14.57 4.96 -15.27
N PRO A 112 -13.32 4.70 -14.87
CA PRO A 112 -12.39 4.03 -15.74
C PRO A 112 -12.87 2.60 -15.98
N THR A 113 -13.34 2.34 -17.19
CA THR A 113 -13.59 0.97 -17.64
C THR A 113 -12.26 0.35 -18.03
N PHE A 114 -12.03 -0.88 -17.62
CA PHE A 114 -10.80 -1.62 -17.96
C PHE A 114 -10.74 -1.84 -19.49
N LYS A 115 -9.96 -1.00 -20.17
CA LYS A 115 -9.97 -0.92 -21.65
C LYS A 115 -9.00 -1.87 -22.35
N LYS A 116 -8.02 -2.49 -21.63
CA LYS A 116 -6.96 -3.27 -22.28
C LYS A 116 -6.58 -4.52 -21.51
N LYS A 117 -7.41 -5.54 -21.60
CA LYS A 117 -7.03 -6.91 -21.20
C LYS A 117 -5.95 -7.49 -22.13
N GLY A 118 -5.82 -6.95 -23.36
CA GLY A 118 -4.98 -7.51 -24.42
C GLY A 118 -3.46 -7.35 -24.25
N GLU A 119 -2.98 -6.56 -23.28
CA GLU A 119 -1.55 -6.39 -23.01
C GLU A 119 -1.05 -7.26 -21.84
N LEU A 120 -1.95 -7.92 -21.11
CA LEU A 120 -1.61 -8.79 -20.00
C LEU A 120 -1.47 -10.24 -20.46
N GLN A 121 -0.38 -10.88 -20.02
CA GLN A 121 -0.21 -12.32 -20.21
C GLN A 121 -0.80 -13.06 -19.01
N ASP A 122 -1.72 -13.98 -19.24
CA ASP A 122 -2.22 -14.84 -18.18
C ASP A 122 -1.16 -15.85 -17.75
N ILE A 123 -1.20 -16.27 -16.48
CA ILE A 123 -0.19 -17.19 -15.92
C ILE A 123 -0.21 -18.56 -16.62
N ARG A 124 -1.34 -18.99 -17.19
CA ARG A 124 -1.45 -20.26 -17.89
C ARG A 124 -0.61 -20.24 -19.17
N SER A 125 -0.61 -19.15 -19.92
CA SER A 125 0.11 -18.99 -21.19
C SER A 125 1.63 -18.87 -21.02
N LEU A 126 2.12 -18.50 -19.83
CA LEU A 126 3.55 -18.35 -19.57
C LEU A 126 4.28 -19.70 -19.60
N ASN A 127 5.55 -19.66 -20.03
CA ASN A 127 6.43 -20.81 -19.94
C ASN A 127 6.64 -21.25 -18.48
N ILE A 128 6.81 -22.53 -18.21
CA ILE A 128 7.04 -23.09 -16.86
C ILE A 128 8.30 -22.51 -16.19
N SER A 129 9.29 -22.11 -16.98
CA SER A 129 10.52 -21.46 -16.49
C SER A 129 10.33 -19.99 -16.09
N HIS A 130 9.21 -19.36 -16.47
CA HIS A 130 8.95 -17.95 -16.21
C HIS A 130 8.83 -17.69 -14.71
N PRO A 131 9.47 -16.60 -14.17
CA PRO A 131 9.48 -16.32 -12.73
C PRO A 131 8.08 -16.25 -12.11
N ALA A 132 7.12 -15.60 -12.77
CA ALA A 132 5.75 -15.50 -12.28
C ALA A 132 5.06 -16.88 -12.23
N LYS A 133 5.24 -17.71 -13.25
CA LYS A 133 4.70 -19.08 -13.26
C LYS A 133 5.29 -19.92 -12.15
N LYS A 134 6.63 -19.89 -12.00
CA LYS A 134 7.32 -20.57 -10.89
C LYS A 134 6.81 -20.12 -9.54
N TYR A 135 6.58 -18.81 -9.36
CA TYR A 135 6.05 -18.27 -8.13
C TYR A 135 4.65 -18.82 -7.81
N ILE A 136 3.74 -18.82 -8.78
CA ILE A 136 2.36 -19.31 -8.60
C ILE A 136 2.34 -20.83 -8.34
N VAL A 137 3.11 -21.60 -9.11
CA VAL A 137 3.28 -23.06 -8.91
C VAL A 137 3.90 -23.37 -7.53
N GLY A 138 4.95 -22.63 -7.16
CA GLY A 138 5.61 -22.77 -5.85
C GLY A 138 4.69 -22.47 -4.66
N ARG A 139 3.71 -21.60 -4.85
CA ARG A 139 2.63 -21.35 -3.87
C ARG A 139 1.52 -22.39 -3.90
N LYS A 140 1.60 -23.38 -4.79
CA LYS A 140 0.59 -24.43 -4.97
C LYS A 140 -0.81 -23.92 -5.34
N ILE A 141 -0.88 -22.74 -5.99
CA ILE A 141 -2.17 -22.21 -6.46
C ILE A 141 -2.78 -23.22 -7.45
N PRO A 142 -4.06 -23.58 -7.30
CA PRO A 142 -4.70 -24.54 -8.21
C PRO A 142 -4.70 -24.05 -9.65
N GLU A 143 -4.35 -24.94 -10.60
CA GLU A 143 -4.19 -24.61 -12.03
C GLU A 143 -5.45 -24.02 -12.68
N LYS A 144 -6.62 -24.37 -12.16
CA LYS A 144 -7.91 -23.83 -12.63
C LYS A 144 -7.95 -22.28 -12.60
N TYR A 145 -7.13 -21.65 -11.74
CA TYR A 145 -7.07 -20.17 -11.58
C TYR A 145 -5.93 -19.50 -12.37
N PHE A 146 -5.12 -20.24 -13.09
CA PHE A 146 -3.98 -19.67 -13.84
C PHE A 146 -4.41 -18.71 -14.96
N SER A 147 -5.58 -18.92 -15.54
CA SER A 147 -6.16 -17.99 -16.52
C SER A 147 -6.77 -16.72 -15.92
N ASP A 148 -6.96 -16.69 -14.60
CA ASP A 148 -7.55 -15.55 -13.88
C ASP A 148 -6.49 -14.67 -13.24
N LEU A 149 -5.22 -15.09 -13.30
CA LEU A 149 -4.07 -14.34 -12.80
C LEU A 149 -3.21 -13.93 -13.99
N TYR A 150 -2.66 -12.72 -13.93
CA TYR A 150 -1.91 -12.14 -15.04
C TYR A 150 -0.52 -11.70 -14.60
N TYR A 151 0.32 -11.43 -15.57
CA TYR A 151 1.68 -10.94 -15.37
C TYR A 151 1.89 -9.65 -16.16
N VAL A 152 2.66 -8.75 -15.59
CA VAL A 152 3.14 -7.53 -16.23
C VAL A 152 4.58 -7.24 -15.82
N ASP A 153 5.41 -6.85 -16.79
CA ASP A 153 6.82 -6.50 -16.57
C ASP A 153 6.96 -5.14 -15.88
N GLU A 154 6.25 -4.15 -16.39
CA GLU A 154 6.30 -2.76 -15.96
C GLU A 154 4.97 -2.38 -15.29
N PHE A 155 4.84 -2.72 -14.01
CA PHE A 155 3.58 -2.58 -13.29
C PHE A 155 3.09 -1.14 -13.20
N CYS A 156 3.94 -0.19 -12.81
CA CYS A 156 3.53 1.20 -12.62
C CYS A 156 3.16 1.86 -13.94
N THR A 157 3.92 1.58 -15.00
CA THR A 157 3.64 2.03 -16.36
C THR A 157 2.30 1.50 -16.84
N TRP A 158 2.07 0.18 -16.68
CA TRP A 158 0.81 -0.43 -17.05
C TRP A 158 -0.36 0.12 -16.24
N VAL A 159 -0.24 0.27 -14.91
CA VAL A 159 -1.29 0.86 -14.07
C VAL A 159 -1.68 2.25 -14.55
N ASN A 160 -0.70 3.08 -14.91
CA ASN A 160 -0.97 4.43 -15.39
C ASN A 160 -1.75 4.46 -16.73
N THR A 161 -1.72 3.38 -17.52
CA THR A 161 -2.59 3.25 -18.71
C THR A 161 -4.04 2.96 -18.33
N GLN A 162 -4.29 2.41 -17.13
CA GLN A 162 -5.62 2.10 -16.64
C GLN A 162 -6.20 3.25 -15.79
N LYS A 163 -5.40 3.73 -14.84
CA LYS A 163 -5.72 4.84 -13.94
C LYS A 163 -4.44 5.57 -13.57
N PRO A 164 -4.28 6.87 -13.86
CA PRO A 164 -3.11 7.65 -13.44
C PRO A 164 -2.91 7.56 -11.93
N THR A 165 -1.88 6.84 -11.49
CA THR A 165 -1.65 6.50 -10.08
C THR A 165 -0.22 6.81 -9.65
N PHE A 166 0.77 6.53 -10.50
CA PHE A 166 2.18 6.66 -10.17
C PHE A 166 2.82 7.85 -10.89
N THR A 167 3.46 8.74 -10.14
CA THR A 167 4.15 9.92 -10.69
C THR A 167 5.57 9.60 -11.15
N ASN A 168 6.18 8.53 -10.64
CA ASN A 168 7.53 8.11 -10.99
C ASN A 168 7.57 6.62 -11.33
N VAL A 169 7.84 6.33 -12.60
CA VAL A 169 7.94 4.97 -13.15
C VAL A 169 9.38 4.51 -13.39
N ASN A 170 10.41 5.32 -13.06
CA ASN A 170 11.81 5.02 -13.34
C ASN A 170 12.37 3.77 -12.65
N LYS A 171 11.64 3.23 -11.66
CA LYS A 171 11.97 1.98 -10.93
C LYS A 171 10.82 1.02 -10.99
N ASP A 172 10.24 0.88 -12.17
CA ASP A 172 9.18 -0.09 -12.38
C ASP A 172 9.70 -1.52 -12.25
N HIS A 173 8.84 -2.45 -11.91
CA HIS A 173 9.22 -3.84 -11.68
C HIS A 173 8.03 -4.78 -11.90
N PRO A 174 8.32 -6.05 -12.22
CA PRO A 174 7.30 -7.00 -12.58
C PRO A 174 6.41 -7.41 -11.39
N ARG A 175 5.12 -7.60 -11.67
CA ARG A 175 4.15 -8.09 -10.70
C ARG A 175 3.18 -9.10 -11.29
N VAL A 176 2.67 -9.96 -10.44
CA VAL A 176 1.47 -10.75 -10.73
C VAL A 176 0.24 -9.90 -10.43
N ILE A 177 -0.67 -9.80 -11.38
CA ILE A 177 -1.93 -9.08 -11.26
C ILE A 177 -3.03 -10.03 -10.81
N ILE A 178 -3.73 -9.65 -9.76
CA ILE A 178 -4.85 -10.36 -9.16
C ILE A 178 -6.09 -9.47 -9.33
N PRO A 179 -6.92 -9.69 -10.34
CA PRO A 179 -8.04 -8.80 -10.65
C PRO A 179 -9.19 -8.96 -9.67
N PHE A 180 -9.83 -7.86 -9.32
CA PHE A 180 -11.11 -7.84 -8.62
C PHE A 180 -12.21 -7.74 -9.67
N ILE A 181 -12.92 -8.84 -9.85
CA ILE A 181 -13.92 -9.03 -10.89
C ILE A 181 -15.28 -9.16 -10.21
N ASP A 182 -16.26 -8.46 -10.74
CA ASP A 182 -17.62 -8.51 -10.22
C ASP A 182 -18.43 -9.68 -10.80
N GLU A 183 -19.66 -9.82 -10.36
CA GLU A 183 -20.61 -10.86 -10.80
C GLU A 183 -20.92 -10.79 -12.31
N LYS A 184 -20.68 -9.63 -12.94
CA LYS A 184 -20.87 -9.41 -14.39
C LYS A 184 -19.62 -9.71 -15.20
N GLY A 185 -18.49 -10.02 -14.53
CA GLY A 185 -17.20 -10.24 -15.16
C GLY A 185 -16.41 -8.97 -15.46
N GLU A 186 -16.82 -7.83 -14.91
CA GLU A 186 -16.12 -6.55 -15.09
C GLU A 186 -15.08 -6.34 -13.98
N TRP A 187 -13.93 -5.81 -14.38
CA TRP A 187 -12.88 -5.45 -13.44
C TRP A 187 -13.18 -4.10 -12.78
N PHE A 188 -13.18 -4.06 -11.45
CA PHE A 188 -13.36 -2.84 -10.67
C PHE A 188 -12.13 -2.47 -9.85
N GLY A 189 -11.11 -3.28 -9.87
CA GLY A 189 -9.83 -3.07 -9.23
C GLY A 189 -8.91 -4.26 -9.44
N PHE A 190 -7.72 -4.18 -8.90
CA PHE A 190 -6.76 -5.29 -8.90
C PHE A 190 -5.70 -5.10 -7.83
N GLN A 191 -5.00 -6.17 -7.53
CA GLN A 191 -3.84 -6.16 -6.66
C GLN A 191 -2.61 -6.63 -7.43
N GLY A 192 -1.51 -5.89 -7.33
CA GLY A 192 -0.22 -6.25 -7.91
C GLY A 192 0.70 -6.89 -6.88
N ARG A 193 0.98 -8.19 -6.99
CA ARG A 193 1.92 -8.92 -6.13
C ARG A 193 3.34 -8.84 -6.68
N SER A 194 4.27 -8.27 -5.92
CA SER A 194 5.70 -8.27 -6.28
C SER A 194 6.30 -9.68 -6.29
N LEU A 195 7.17 -9.94 -7.26
CA LEU A 195 7.97 -11.16 -7.33
C LEU A 195 9.30 -11.04 -6.55
N ASP A 196 9.74 -9.82 -6.22
CA ASP A 196 10.93 -9.60 -5.38
C ASP A 196 10.54 -9.72 -3.89
N VAL A 197 11.15 -10.68 -3.20
CA VAL A 197 10.95 -10.94 -1.76
C VAL A 197 11.48 -9.79 -0.88
N ARG A 198 12.37 -8.95 -1.42
CA ARG A 198 12.95 -7.79 -0.73
C ARG A 198 12.08 -6.54 -0.86
N ASP A 199 11.07 -6.58 -1.73
CA ASP A 199 10.16 -5.46 -1.91
C ASP A 199 9.35 -5.24 -0.63
N LYS A 200 9.39 -4.01 -0.11
CA LYS A 200 8.64 -3.62 1.10
C LYS A 200 7.14 -3.60 0.85
N LEU A 201 6.73 -3.22 -0.35
CA LEU A 201 5.35 -3.25 -0.81
C LEU A 201 5.08 -4.53 -1.59
N ARG A 202 4.89 -5.63 -0.86
CA ARG A 202 4.58 -6.93 -1.45
C ARG A 202 3.30 -6.91 -2.27
N TYR A 203 2.32 -6.17 -1.84
CA TYR A 203 1.05 -5.98 -2.53
C TYR A 203 0.76 -4.49 -2.72
N ILE A 204 0.26 -4.15 -3.89
CA ILE A 204 -0.25 -2.82 -4.21
C ILE A 204 -1.66 -2.99 -4.73
N THR A 205 -2.65 -2.39 -4.07
CA THR A 205 -4.05 -2.44 -4.49
C THR A 205 -4.40 -1.16 -5.24
N VAL A 206 -5.02 -1.31 -6.40
CA VAL A 206 -5.50 -0.20 -7.22
C VAL A 206 -6.98 -0.43 -7.51
N MET A 207 -7.82 0.51 -7.09
CA MET A 207 -9.24 0.49 -7.41
C MET A 207 -9.48 1.29 -8.67
N LEU A 208 -10.13 0.68 -9.66
CA LEU A 208 -10.61 1.37 -10.86
C LEU A 208 -11.89 2.14 -10.56
N ASP A 209 -12.73 1.58 -9.69
CA ASP A 209 -13.91 2.24 -9.13
C ASP A 209 -13.72 2.41 -7.62
N ASP A 210 -13.42 3.65 -7.19
CA ASP A 210 -13.17 3.98 -5.79
C ASP A 210 -14.42 3.89 -4.90
N SER A 211 -15.61 3.76 -5.49
CA SER A 211 -16.86 3.57 -4.75
C SER A 211 -17.06 2.13 -4.26
N ARG A 212 -16.25 1.19 -4.72
CA ARG A 212 -16.38 -0.25 -4.42
C ARG A 212 -15.42 -0.71 -3.34
N THR A 213 -15.85 -1.66 -2.54
CA THR A 213 -15.02 -2.29 -1.51
C THR A 213 -13.94 -3.18 -2.14
N LYS A 214 -12.76 -3.25 -1.53
CA LYS A 214 -11.61 -4.06 -1.96
C LYS A 214 -11.84 -5.55 -1.68
N VAL A 215 -12.70 -6.18 -2.46
CA VAL A 215 -13.06 -7.60 -2.32
C VAL A 215 -12.67 -8.37 -3.58
N PHE A 216 -11.89 -9.43 -3.39
CA PHE A 216 -11.52 -10.38 -4.45
C PHE A 216 -12.48 -11.57 -4.45
N GLY A 217 -12.83 -12.05 -5.64
CA GLY A 217 -13.54 -13.32 -5.83
C GLY A 217 -15.05 -13.22 -5.92
N LEU A 218 -15.63 -12.01 -6.08
CA LEU A 218 -17.08 -11.83 -6.22
C LEU A 218 -17.66 -12.56 -7.44
N ASN A 219 -16.90 -12.70 -8.52
CA ASN A 219 -17.29 -13.37 -9.76
C ASN A 219 -17.41 -14.90 -9.66
N ARG A 220 -17.04 -15.50 -8.53
CA ARG A 220 -16.95 -16.96 -8.38
C ARG A 220 -17.64 -17.50 -7.14
N VAL A 221 -18.30 -16.65 -6.35
CA VAL A 221 -19.03 -17.08 -5.17
C VAL A 221 -20.54 -17.19 -5.42
N ASP A 222 -21.14 -18.19 -4.81
CA ASP A 222 -22.58 -18.36 -4.72
C ASP A 222 -23.04 -17.91 -3.34
N PHE A 223 -23.65 -16.73 -3.27
CA PHE A 223 -24.17 -16.14 -2.01
C PHE A 223 -25.35 -16.89 -1.41
N LYS A 224 -25.91 -17.89 -2.10
CA LYS A 224 -26.93 -18.78 -1.54
C LYS A 224 -26.34 -19.88 -0.67
N LYS A 225 -25.01 -20.04 -0.69
CA LYS A 225 -24.25 -21.00 0.12
C LYS A 225 -23.43 -20.28 1.16
N THR A 226 -22.87 -21.02 2.10
CA THR A 226 -21.88 -20.46 3.04
C THR A 226 -20.70 -19.88 2.29
N VAL A 227 -20.42 -18.59 2.50
CA VAL A 227 -19.27 -17.90 1.93
C VAL A 227 -18.18 -17.81 2.98
N TYR A 228 -16.99 -18.26 2.61
CA TYR A 228 -15.80 -18.13 3.47
C TYR A 228 -15.07 -16.83 3.14
N ILE A 229 -14.53 -16.16 4.15
CA ILE A 229 -13.78 -14.91 4.00
C ILE A 229 -12.36 -15.15 4.46
N THR A 230 -11.38 -14.82 3.61
CA THR A 230 -9.95 -14.87 3.91
C THR A 230 -9.36 -13.46 3.88
N GLU A 231 -8.18 -13.28 4.49
CA GLU A 231 -7.45 -12.01 4.44
C GLU A 231 -6.84 -11.77 3.06
N GLY A 232 -6.20 -12.78 2.49
CA GLY A 232 -5.46 -12.67 1.24
C GLY A 232 -6.17 -13.31 0.04
N PRO A 233 -6.11 -12.67 -1.17
CA PRO A 233 -6.68 -13.24 -2.39
C PRO A 233 -6.19 -14.65 -2.70
N PHE A 234 -4.89 -14.93 -2.56
CA PHE A 234 -4.36 -16.26 -2.83
C PHE A 234 -4.91 -17.31 -1.87
N ASP A 235 -5.14 -16.97 -0.61
CA ASP A 235 -5.63 -17.92 0.39
C ASP A 235 -7.06 -18.36 0.07
N SER A 236 -7.87 -17.45 -0.48
CA SER A 236 -9.24 -17.77 -0.93
C SER A 236 -9.29 -18.73 -2.12
N LEU A 237 -8.19 -18.91 -2.86
CA LEU A 237 -8.13 -19.83 -3.99
C LEU A 237 -8.07 -21.31 -3.57
N PHE A 238 -7.79 -21.60 -2.30
CA PHE A 238 -7.76 -22.95 -1.74
C PHE A 238 -9.09 -23.38 -1.11
N ILE A 239 -10.03 -22.46 -0.99
CA ILE A 239 -11.31 -22.70 -0.32
C ILE A 239 -12.43 -22.52 -1.34
N ASP A 240 -13.31 -23.51 -1.43
CA ASP A 240 -14.48 -23.40 -2.30
C ASP A 240 -15.45 -22.34 -1.73
N ASN A 241 -16.06 -21.57 -2.62
CA ASN A 241 -17.00 -20.51 -2.29
C ASN A 241 -16.43 -19.45 -1.32
N ALA A 242 -15.20 -19.00 -1.60
CA ALA A 242 -14.51 -18.01 -0.77
C ALA A 242 -14.24 -16.70 -1.51
N ILE A 243 -14.28 -15.61 -0.73
CA ILE A 243 -13.82 -14.27 -1.10
C ILE A 243 -12.63 -13.86 -0.23
N ALA A 244 -11.93 -12.81 -0.62
CA ALA A 244 -10.87 -12.24 0.21
C ALA A 244 -11.02 -10.74 0.36
N MET A 245 -10.66 -10.23 1.56
CA MET A 245 -10.45 -8.81 1.82
C MET A 245 -9.05 -8.44 1.33
N ALA A 246 -8.96 -7.67 0.26
CA ALA A 246 -7.67 -7.32 -0.35
C ALA A 246 -7.02 -6.07 0.27
N GLY A 247 -6.88 -6.07 1.57
CA GLY A 247 -6.37 -5.02 2.44
C GLY A 247 -7.42 -4.57 3.44
N ALA A 248 -7.03 -4.44 4.70
CA ALA A 248 -7.84 -3.75 5.70
C ALA A 248 -7.73 -2.23 5.46
N ASP A 249 -8.85 -1.55 5.38
CA ASP A 249 -8.94 -0.09 5.41
C ASP A 249 -8.86 0.41 6.85
#